data_c1e26748c1987a54d4843b18f74fd561
#
_entry.id   c1e26748c1987a54d4843b18f74fd561
#
_cell.length_a   1.000
_cell.length_b   1.000
_cell.length_c   1.000
_cell.angle_alpha   90.00
_cell.angle_beta   90.00
_cell.angle_gamma   90.00
#
_symmetry.space_group_name_H-M   'P 1'
#
loop_
_entity.id
_entity.type
_entity.pdbx_description
1 polymer ?
#
loop_
_entity_poly.entity_id
_entity_poly.type
_entity_poly.pdbx_seq_one_letter_code
_entity_poly.pdbx_strand_id
1 'polypeptide(L)'
;MKIETGETVIVILHTPREKLIGILDDINAAGISVRGIDLGYFDDWCRSIAAGEPHLPMNDYFLPMWRVERMVRDEAVGTASMSEQFEQRTGRLMAEF
;
A
#
# COMPACT_ATOMS: atom_id res chain seq x y z
N MET A 1 5.46 -7.02 17.33
CA MET A 1 4.71 -8.07 16.61
C MET A 1 5.19 -8.16 15.18
N LYS A 2 5.30 -9.38 14.67
CA LYS A 2 5.78 -9.62 13.31
C LYS A 2 4.71 -9.24 12.29
N ILE A 3 5.10 -8.53 11.22
CA ILE A 3 4.21 -8.25 10.10
C ILE A 3 4.09 -9.53 9.27
N GLU A 4 2.85 -9.87 8.91
CA GLU A 4 2.54 -11.10 8.18
C GLU A 4 2.02 -10.80 6.78
N THR A 5 2.12 -11.77 5.88
CA THR A 5 1.52 -11.67 4.56
C THR A 5 0.01 -11.48 4.67
N GLY A 6 -0.56 -10.70 3.77
CA GLY A 6 -1.96 -10.31 3.79
C GLY A 6 -2.23 -9.00 4.53
N GLU A 7 -1.28 -8.52 5.33
CA GLU A 7 -1.44 -7.22 6.00
C GLU A 7 -1.19 -6.08 5.01
N THR A 8 -1.88 -4.96 5.24
CA THR A 8 -1.60 -3.72 4.53
C THR A 8 -0.37 -3.06 5.15
N VAL A 9 0.58 -2.69 4.31
CA VAL A 9 1.86 -2.13 4.73
C VAL A 9 2.19 -0.87 3.94
N ILE A 10 3.04 -0.04 4.51
CA ILE A 10 3.66 1.09 3.83
C ILE A 10 5.14 0.76 3.72
N VAL A 11 5.65 0.76 2.49
CA VAL A 11 7.06 0.48 2.20
C VAL A 11 7.74 1.76 1.77
N ILE A 12 8.84 2.09 2.42
CA ILE A 12 9.65 3.26 2.10
C ILE A 12 10.93 2.77 1.45
N LEU A 13 11.18 3.27 0.25
CA LEU A 13 12.34 2.91 -0.56
C LEU A 13 13.32 4.08 -0.63
N HIS A 14 14.57 3.76 -0.92
CA HIS A 14 15.58 4.77 -1.23
C HIS A 14 16.21 4.47 -2.59
N THR A 15 16.82 5.46 -3.20
CA THR A 15 17.60 5.37 -4.44
C THR A 15 16.80 4.75 -5.62
N PRO A 16 15.79 5.44 -6.12
CA PRO A 16 15.24 6.73 -5.65
C PRO A 16 14.28 6.55 -4.46
N ARG A 17 13.99 7.65 -3.76
CA ARG A 17 13.04 7.63 -2.66
C ARG A 17 11.62 7.50 -3.19
N GLU A 18 10.95 6.46 -2.76
CA GLU A 18 9.56 6.19 -3.11
C GLU A 18 8.83 5.65 -1.88
N LYS A 19 7.52 5.84 -1.86
CA LYS A 19 6.66 5.26 -0.82
C LYS A 19 5.49 4.55 -1.49
N LEU A 20 5.25 3.32 -1.07
CA LEU A 20 4.15 2.51 -1.57
C LEU A 20 3.25 2.12 -0.43
N ILE A 21 1.96 2.02 -0.71
CA ILE A 21 0.99 1.36 0.17
C ILE A 21 0.44 0.16 -0.57
N GLY A 22 0.35 -0.96 0.12
CA GLY A 22 -0.17 -2.16 -0.50
C GLY A 22 -0.31 -3.32 0.47
N ILE A 23 -0.66 -4.46 -0.09
CA ILE A 23 -0.86 -5.70 0.65
C ILE A 23 0.39 -6.55 0.50
N LEU A 24 0.98 -6.94 1.62
CA LEU A 24 2.20 -7.75 1.62
C LEU A 24 1.88 -9.15 1.10
N ASP A 25 2.56 -9.54 0.03
CA ASP A 25 2.38 -10.87 -0.58
C ASP A 25 3.47 -11.84 -0.13
N ASP A 26 4.73 -11.39 -0.12
CA ASP A 26 5.85 -12.22 0.31
C ASP A 26 7.01 -11.33 0.76
N ILE A 27 7.85 -11.87 1.64
CA ILE A 27 9.08 -11.24 2.08
C ILE A 27 10.12 -12.31 2.32
N ASN A 28 11.31 -12.09 1.76
CA ASN A 28 12.47 -12.97 1.95
C ASN A 28 13.76 -12.15 1.83
N ALA A 29 14.91 -12.80 1.89
CA ALA A 29 16.19 -12.10 1.85
C ALA A 29 16.43 -11.35 0.53
N ALA A 30 15.80 -11.76 -0.57
CA ALA A 30 15.97 -11.09 -1.87
C ALA A 30 15.17 -9.79 -1.96
N GLY A 31 14.02 -9.73 -1.30
CA GLY A 31 13.16 -8.54 -1.37
C GLY A 31 11.75 -8.76 -0.86
N ILE A 32 10.91 -7.81 -1.19
CA ILE A 32 9.51 -7.76 -0.77
C ILE A 32 8.62 -7.78 -2.01
N SER A 33 7.63 -8.67 -2.03
CA SER A 33 6.58 -8.66 -3.03
C SER A 33 5.34 -8.05 -2.42
N VAL A 34 4.80 -7.02 -3.06
CA VAL A 34 3.65 -6.28 -2.56
C VAL A 34 2.74 -5.92 -3.72
N ARG A 35 1.43 -6.03 -3.49
CA ARG A 35 0.44 -5.51 -4.42
C ARG A 35 -0.06 -4.17 -3.91
N GLY A 36 0.23 -3.10 -4.65
CA GLY A 36 -0.06 -1.77 -4.13
C GLY A 36 0.03 -0.67 -5.16
N ILE A 37 0.07 0.54 -4.65
CA ILE A 37 0.17 1.76 -5.45
C ILE A 37 1.14 2.74 -4.79
N ASP A 38 1.57 3.72 -5.56
CA ASP A 38 2.33 4.85 -5.02
C ASP A 38 1.51 5.57 -3.95
N LEU A 39 2.11 5.83 -2.79
CA LEU A 39 1.41 6.47 -1.68
C LEU A 39 0.94 7.88 -2.04
N GLY A 40 1.67 8.59 -2.90
CA GLY A 40 1.28 9.92 -3.36
C GLY A 40 0.03 9.93 -4.24
N TYR A 41 -0.32 8.79 -4.82
CA TYR A 41 -1.54 8.64 -5.63
C TYR A 41 -2.76 8.25 -4.81
N PHE A 42 -2.57 7.86 -3.56
CA PHE A 42 -3.64 7.28 -2.72
C PHE A 42 -4.89 8.16 -2.64
N ASP A 43 -4.71 9.45 -2.40
CA ASP A 43 -5.85 10.36 -2.26
C ASP A 43 -6.65 10.51 -3.55
N ASP A 44 -5.95 10.70 -4.68
CA ASP A 44 -6.60 10.77 -5.99
C ASP A 44 -7.28 9.45 -6.35
N TRP A 45 -6.66 8.34 -5.99
CA TRP A 45 -7.20 7.00 -6.23
C TRP A 45 -8.53 6.80 -5.50
N CYS A 46 -8.58 7.12 -4.21
CA CYS A 46 -9.82 7.06 -3.42
C CYS A 46 -10.91 7.94 -4.03
N ARG A 47 -10.54 9.16 -4.41
CA ARG A 47 -11.48 10.14 -4.97
C ARG A 47 -12.06 9.64 -6.30
N SER A 48 -11.22 9.14 -7.18
CA SER A 48 -11.65 8.63 -8.48
C SER A 48 -12.55 7.41 -8.35
N ILE A 49 -12.18 6.47 -7.49
CA ILE A 49 -13.01 5.28 -7.23
C ILE A 49 -14.37 5.67 -6.67
N ALA A 50 -14.39 6.56 -5.67
CA ALA A 50 -15.64 7.02 -5.05
C ALA A 50 -16.56 7.73 -6.05
N ALA A 51 -15.99 8.44 -7.00
CA ALA A 51 -16.72 9.16 -8.03
C ALA A 51 -17.10 8.31 -9.25
N GLY A 52 -16.66 7.05 -9.30
CA GLY A 52 -16.87 6.19 -10.47
C GLY A 52 -16.07 6.60 -11.68
N GLU A 53 -14.98 7.34 -11.48
CA GLU A 53 -14.12 7.81 -12.55
C GLU A 53 -12.99 6.81 -12.87
N PRO A 54 -12.37 6.91 -14.06
CA PRO A 54 -11.21 6.08 -14.39
C PRO A 54 -10.10 6.22 -13.36
N HIS A 55 -9.49 5.10 -12.97
CA HIS A 55 -8.40 5.06 -12.00
C HIS A 55 -7.43 3.92 -12.34
N LEU A 56 -6.22 4.00 -11.79
CA LEU A 56 -5.25 2.92 -11.94
C LEU A 56 -5.59 1.77 -10.99
N PRO A 57 -5.34 0.52 -11.40
CA PRO A 57 -5.42 -0.62 -10.48
C PRO A 57 -4.17 -0.66 -9.60
N MET A 58 -4.21 -1.45 -8.54
CA MET A 58 -2.98 -1.82 -7.85
C MET A 58 -2.10 -2.66 -8.78
N ASN A 59 -0.79 -2.57 -8.58
CA ASN A 59 0.19 -3.34 -9.33
C ASN A 59 0.93 -4.30 -8.40
N ASP A 60 1.46 -5.37 -8.99
CA ASP A 60 2.33 -6.29 -8.29
C ASP A 60 3.77 -5.78 -8.42
N TYR A 61 4.39 -5.45 -7.29
CA TYR A 61 5.77 -4.97 -7.23
C TYR A 61 6.66 -6.03 -6.61
N PHE A 62 7.86 -6.19 -7.15
CA PHE A 62 8.95 -6.80 -6.44
C PHE A 62 9.98 -5.71 -6.10
N LEU A 63 10.28 -5.56 -4.81
CA LEU A 63 11.17 -4.52 -4.31
C LEU A 63 12.44 -5.19 -3.78
N PRO A 64 13.58 -5.04 -4.50
CA PRO A 64 14.84 -5.61 -4.03
C PRO A 64 15.17 -5.12 -2.63
N MET A 65 15.66 -6.01 -1.77
CA MET A 65 15.87 -5.67 -0.36
C MET A 65 16.82 -4.48 -0.17
N TRP A 66 17.80 -4.31 -1.04
CA TRP A 66 18.76 -3.19 -0.94
C TRP A 66 18.09 -1.81 -1.12
N ARG A 67 16.91 -1.78 -1.77
CA ARG A 67 16.14 -0.54 -1.94
C ARG A 67 15.23 -0.24 -0.76
N VAL A 68 14.98 -1.20 0.10
CA VAL A 68 14.03 -1.04 1.21
C VAL A 68 14.70 -0.30 2.36
N GLU A 69 14.21 0.91 2.65
CA GLU A 69 14.63 1.64 3.84
C GLU A 69 13.93 1.07 5.06
N ARG A 70 12.60 0.91 4.97
CA ARG A 70 11.78 0.28 6.02
C ARG A 70 10.41 -0.10 5.50
N MET A 71 9.76 -0.99 6.21
CA MET A 71 8.37 -1.35 6.00
C MET A 71 7.64 -1.22 7.32
N VAL A 72 6.49 -0.57 7.32
CA VAL A 72 5.66 -0.40 8.52
C VAL A 72 4.26 -0.93 8.25
N ARG A 73 3.63 -1.41 9.32
CA ARG A 73 2.22 -1.81 9.24
C ARG A 73 1.35 -0.57 9.10
N ASP A 74 0.31 -0.66 8.28
CA ASP A 74 -0.73 0.37 8.20
C ASP A 74 -1.61 0.27 9.45
N GLU A 75 -1.39 1.18 10.40
CA GLU A 75 -2.07 1.18 11.69
C GLU A 75 -2.85 2.47 11.92
N ALA A 76 -3.96 2.34 12.66
CA ALA A 76 -4.67 3.51 13.16
C ALA A 76 -3.88 4.12 14.32
N VAL A 77 -3.46 5.37 14.17
CA VAL A 77 -2.75 6.12 15.21
C VAL A 77 -3.45 7.45 15.42
N GLY A 78 -4.40 7.50 16.33
CA GLY A 78 -5.21 8.70 16.56
C GLY A 78 -6.24 8.99 15.46
N THR A 79 -6.10 8.36 14.31
CA THR A 79 -7.04 8.43 13.18
C THR A 79 -7.16 7.03 12.57
N ALA A 80 -8.10 6.85 11.63
CA ALA A 80 -8.24 5.59 10.91
C ALA A 80 -6.96 5.26 10.13
N SER A 81 -6.64 3.96 10.00
CA SER A 81 -5.59 3.51 9.12
C SER A 81 -5.91 3.88 7.67
N MET A 82 -4.93 3.82 6.76
CA MET A 82 -5.19 4.15 5.36
C MET A 82 -6.17 3.19 4.69
N SER A 83 -6.09 1.89 5.01
CA SER A 83 -7.05 0.92 4.50
C SER A 83 -8.47 1.18 5.02
N GLU A 84 -8.62 1.61 6.27
CA GLU A 84 -9.90 2.02 6.82
C GLU A 84 -10.42 3.29 6.16
N GLN A 85 -9.55 4.28 5.92
CA GLN A 85 -9.92 5.49 5.18
C GLN A 85 -10.39 5.17 3.77
N PHE A 86 -9.72 4.24 3.09
CA PHE A 86 -10.13 3.80 1.77
C PHE A 86 -11.55 3.23 1.80
N GLU A 87 -11.83 2.35 2.75
CA GLU A 87 -13.15 1.73 2.90
C GLU A 87 -14.22 2.78 3.24
N GLN A 88 -13.91 3.72 4.13
CA GLN A 88 -14.83 4.81 4.49
C GLN A 88 -15.15 5.71 3.30
N ARG A 89 -14.15 6.00 2.46
CA ARG A 89 -14.28 6.91 1.32
C ARG A 89 -14.92 6.28 0.10
N THR A 90 -14.69 5.00 -0.12
CA THR A 90 -15.13 4.31 -1.36
C THR A 90 -16.27 3.31 -1.13
N GLY A 91 -16.46 2.85 0.11
CA GLY A 91 -17.39 1.78 0.43
C GLY A 91 -16.90 0.41 0.01
N ARG A 92 -15.63 0.29 -0.39
CA ARG A 92 -15.02 -0.95 -0.91
C ARG A 92 -13.69 -1.23 -0.23
N LEU A 93 -13.23 -2.47 -0.31
CA LEU A 93 -11.93 -2.85 0.24
C LEU A 93 -10.82 -2.63 -0.80
N MET A 94 -9.63 -2.22 -0.35
CA MET A 94 -8.48 -2.07 -1.24
C MET A 94 -8.17 -3.35 -2.03
N ALA A 95 -8.33 -4.50 -1.39
CA ALA A 95 -8.05 -5.79 -2.01
C ALA A 95 -8.90 -6.09 -3.25
N GLU A 96 -9.99 -5.34 -3.48
CA GLU A 96 -10.83 -5.52 -4.67
C GLU A 96 -10.21 -4.90 -5.93
N PHE A 97 -9.17 -4.13 -5.78
CA PHE A 97 -8.54 -3.38 -6.87
C PHE A 97 -7.12 -3.86 -7.14
#